data_df4a14c938b42d46fcefb3894f279344
#
_entry.id   df4a14c938b42d46fcefb3894f279344
#
_cell.length_a   1.000
_cell.length_b   1.000
_cell.length_c   1.000
_cell.angle_alpha   90.00
_cell.angle_beta   90.00
_cell.angle_gamma   90.00
#
_symmetry.space_group_name_H-M   'P 1'
#
loop_
_entity.id
_entity.type
_entity.pdbx_description
1 polymer ?
#
loop_
_entity_poly.entity_id
_entity_poly.type
_entity_poly.pdbx_seq_one_letter_code
_entity_poly.pdbx_strand_id
1 'polypeptide(L)'
;NPNAGGCWIAGFSFGAWIGMQLMMRRPEINGFISVAPPASIYDFSFLAPCPASGLILHGDKDEMVPIGSVEKLATKLSQQKNITIDYRIIPGADHFFGDHMDPLNTQIDDYLDKALDVAA
;
A
#
# COMPACT_ATOMS: atom_id res chain seq x y z
N ASN A 1 5.21 -19.95 -3.13
CA ASN A 1 6.48 -20.32 -3.74
C ASN A 1 7.55 -19.29 -3.36
N PRO A 2 8.52 -19.71 -2.55
CA PRO A 2 9.51 -18.76 -2.06
C PRO A 2 10.41 -18.16 -3.14
N ASN A 3 10.44 -18.76 -4.31
CA ASN A 3 11.30 -18.29 -5.39
C ASN A 3 10.58 -17.41 -6.39
N ALA A 4 9.29 -17.24 -6.26
CA ALA A 4 8.50 -16.54 -7.26
C ALA A 4 8.15 -15.12 -6.83
N GLY A 5 9.17 -14.31 -6.61
CA GLY A 5 8.96 -12.90 -6.27
C GLY A 5 8.92 -12.60 -4.78
N GLY A 6 9.21 -13.58 -3.94
CA GLY A 6 9.30 -13.38 -2.50
C GLY A 6 7.96 -13.39 -1.79
N CYS A 7 7.95 -12.79 -0.62
CA CYS A 7 6.79 -12.77 0.27
C CYS A 7 6.20 -11.36 0.33
N TRP A 8 4.91 -11.23 0.10
CA TRP A 8 4.22 -9.95 0.08
C TRP A 8 3.07 -9.94 1.08
N ILE A 9 2.77 -8.76 1.61
CA ILE A 9 1.63 -8.58 2.50
C ILE A 9 0.67 -7.59 1.86
N ALA A 10 -0.62 -7.92 1.87
CA ALA A 10 -1.65 -7.04 1.34
C ALA A 10 -2.74 -6.84 2.38
N GLY A 11 -3.26 -5.64 2.46
CA GLY A 11 -4.30 -5.34 3.42
C GLY A 11 -5.19 -4.21 2.95
N PHE A 12 -6.43 -4.21 3.44
CA PHE A 12 -7.43 -3.20 3.14
C PHE A 12 -7.86 -2.52 4.43
N SER A 13 -7.82 -1.20 4.45
CA SER A 13 -8.28 -0.39 5.57
C SER A 13 -7.59 -0.80 6.88
N PHE A 14 -8.32 -1.22 7.91
CA PHE A 14 -7.73 -1.70 9.16
C PHE A 14 -6.71 -2.82 8.91
N GLY A 15 -7.02 -3.71 7.96
CA GLY A 15 -6.10 -4.77 7.56
C GLY A 15 -4.78 -4.25 6.98
N ALA A 16 -4.80 -3.08 6.33
CA ALA A 16 -3.58 -2.47 5.85
C ALA A 16 -2.68 -2.05 7.02
N TRP A 17 -3.26 -1.49 8.07
CA TRP A 17 -2.50 -1.10 9.26
C TRP A 17 -1.91 -2.32 9.96
N ILE A 18 -2.70 -3.38 10.12
CA ILE A 18 -2.23 -4.63 10.72
C ILE A 18 -1.12 -5.25 9.86
N GLY A 19 -1.30 -5.25 8.54
CA GLY A 19 -0.31 -5.81 7.62
C GLY A 19 1.02 -5.09 7.68
N MET A 20 0.99 -3.77 7.78
CA MET A 20 2.21 -2.98 7.91
C MET A 20 2.95 -3.29 9.22
N GLN A 21 2.21 -3.49 10.31
CA GLN A 21 2.81 -3.89 11.58
C GLN A 21 3.46 -5.26 11.48
N LEU A 22 2.79 -6.20 10.80
CA LEU A 22 3.35 -7.53 10.60
C LEU A 22 4.63 -7.44 9.78
N MET A 23 4.65 -6.60 8.75
CA MET A 23 5.84 -6.40 7.92
C MET A 23 7.05 -5.98 8.75
N MET A 24 6.84 -5.16 9.77
CA MET A 24 7.93 -4.71 10.64
C MET A 24 8.52 -5.84 11.47
N ARG A 25 7.78 -6.91 11.68
CA ARG A 25 8.21 -8.06 12.49
C ARG A 25 8.69 -9.25 11.66
N ARG A 26 8.47 -9.22 10.35
CA ARG A 26 8.75 -10.35 9.49
C ARG A 26 9.70 -9.92 8.37
N PRO A 27 11.01 -10.06 8.58
CA PRO A 27 11.98 -9.59 7.59
C PRO A 27 11.92 -10.33 6.25
N GLU A 28 11.26 -11.46 6.19
CA GLU A 28 11.07 -12.18 4.93
C GLU A 28 10.04 -11.51 4.00
N ILE A 29 9.27 -10.54 4.50
CA ILE A 29 8.30 -9.82 3.66
C ILE A 29 9.04 -8.82 2.79
N ASN A 30 8.91 -8.97 1.47
CA ASN A 30 9.64 -8.20 0.48
C ASN A 30 8.92 -6.95 0.01
N GLY A 31 7.60 -6.88 0.19
CA GLY A 31 6.84 -5.74 -0.25
C GLY A 31 5.43 -5.75 0.32
N PHE A 32 4.69 -4.67 0.06
CA PHE A 32 3.35 -4.54 0.60
C PHE A 32 2.40 -3.91 -0.41
N ILE A 33 1.11 -4.20 -0.24
CA ILE A 33 0.04 -3.54 -0.96
C ILE A 33 -0.96 -3.07 0.09
N SER A 34 -1.09 -1.75 0.26
CA SER A 34 -2.00 -1.16 1.23
C SER A 34 -3.11 -0.44 0.50
N VAL A 35 -4.33 -0.91 0.67
CA VAL A 35 -5.52 -0.33 0.05
C VAL A 35 -6.29 0.43 1.12
N ALA A 36 -6.50 1.72 0.88
CA ALA A 36 -7.20 2.61 1.81
C ALA A 36 -6.62 2.56 3.23
N PRO A 37 -5.29 2.74 3.40
CA PRO A 37 -4.70 2.70 4.73
C PRO A 37 -5.29 3.82 5.60
N PRO A 38 -5.74 3.51 6.84
CA PRO A 38 -6.47 4.48 7.66
C PRO A 38 -5.53 5.44 8.39
N ALA A 39 -4.79 6.23 7.62
CA ALA A 39 -3.73 7.09 8.14
C ALA A 39 -4.24 8.23 9.01
N SER A 40 -5.52 8.60 8.90
CA SER A 40 -6.12 9.63 9.73
C SER A 40 -6.64 9.09 11.06
N ILE A 41 -6.78 7.76 11.18
CA ILE A 41 -7.39 7.12 12.34
C ILE A 41 -6.35 6.40 13.20
N TYR A 42 -5.39 5.75 12.57
CA TYR A 42 -4.35 4.99 13.25
C TYR A 42 -2.98 5.59 12.96
N ASP A 43 -2.06 5.37 13.87
CA ASP A 43 -0.70 5.90 13.78
C ASP A 43 0.18 4.96 12.95
N PHE A 44 0.79 5.50 11.90
CA PHE A 44 1.73 4.77 11.04
C PHE A 44 3.19 5.16 11.29
N SER A 45 3.47 5.87 12.38
CA SER A 45 4.83 6.34 12.66
C SER A 45 5.82 5.20 12.92
N PHE A 46 5.34 3.99 13.21
CA PHE A 46 6.21 2.82 13.37
C PHE A 46 6.96 2.49 12.07
N LEU A 47 6.54 3.04 10.92
CA LEU A 47 7.20 2.81 9.62
C LEU A 47 8.36 3.79 9.39
N ALA A 48 9.11 4.10 10.41
CA ALA A 48 10.28 4.95 10.30
C ALA A 48 11.48 4.22 10.90
N PRO A 49 12.27 3.49 10.11
CA PRO A 49 12.20 3.36 8.66
C PRO A 49 11.23 2.28 8.18
N CYS A 50 10.69 2.48 6.98
CA CYS A 50 9.89 1.46 6.32
C CYS A 50 10.81 0.42 5.69
N PRO A 51 10.60 -0.87 5.96
CA PRO A 51 11.57 -1.89 5.57
C PRO A 51 11.45 -2.39 4.13
N ALA A 52 10.40 -2.02 3.41
CA ALA A 52 10.18 -2.55 2.07
C ALA A 52 9.45 -1.55 1.20
N SER A 53 9.64 -1.70 -0.11
CA SER A 53 8.87 -0.94 -1.10
C SER A 53 7.46 -1.48 -1.21
N GLY A 54 6.54 -0.67 -1.70
CA GLY A 54 5.17 -1.13 -1.81
C GLY A 54 4.27 -0.20 -2.59
N LEU A 55 3.01 -0.61 -2.66
CA LEU A 55 1.94 0.09 -3.35
C LEU A 55 0.93 0.60 -2.33
N ILE A 56 0.55 1.86 -2.48
CA ILE A 56 -0.54 2.44 -1.70
C ILE A 56 -1.63 2.88 -2.66
N LEU A 57 -2.83 2.40 -2.45
CA LEU A 57 -4.00 2.74 -3.27
C LEU A 57 -5.07 3.39 -2.41
N HIS A 58 -5.69 4.45 -2.94
CA HIS A 58 -6.73 5.16 -2.21
C HIS A 58 -7.74 5.75 -3.16
N GLY A 59 -8.99 5.82 -2.74
CA GLY A 59 -10.05 6.46 -3.50
C GLY A 59 -10.17 7.93 -3.13
N ASP A 60 -10.31 8.80 -4.11
CA ASP A 60 -10.39 10.23 -3.84
C ASP A 60 -11.76 10.68 -3.31
N LYS A 61 -12.73 9.77 -3.26
CA LYS A 61 -14.04 10.01 -2.67
C LYS A 61 -14.23 9.24 -1.37
N ASP A 62 -13.15 8.81 -0.74
CA ASP A 62 -13.20 8.12 0.53
C ASP A 62 -13.63 9.09 1.64
N GLU A 63 -14.78 8.84 2.23
CA GLU A 63 -15.34 9.70 3.29
C GLU A 63 -14.83 9.32 4.67
N MET A 64 -14.34 8.09 4.83
CA MET A 64 -13.84 7.60 6.12
C MET A 64 -12.40 8.02 6.37
N VAL A 65 -11.59 8.02 5.30
CA VAL A 65 -10.17 8.34 5.40
C VAL A 65 -9.87 9.41 4.34
N PRO A 66 -9.71 10.68 4.73
CA PRO A 66 -9.43 11.74 3.77
C PRO A 66 -8.16 11.48 2.98
N ILE A 67 -8.22 11.74 1.68
CA ILE A 67 -7.10 11.46 0.79
C ILE A 67 -5.82 12.20 1.21
N GLY A 68 -5.97 13.39 1.78
CA GLY A 68 -4.83 14.15 2.24
C GLY A 68 -4.01 13.45 3.30
N SER A 69 -4.65 12.65 4.17
CA SER A 69 -3.92 11.90 5.20
C SER A 69 -3.09 10.78 4.59
N VAL A 70 -3.59 10.14 3.54
CA VAL A 70 -2.87 9.08 2.85
C VAL A 70 -1.74 9.66 2.01
N GLU A 71 -1.96 10.82 1.40
CA GLU A 71 -0.90 11.50 0.66
C GLU A 71 0.27 11.87 1.56
N LYS A 72 -0.01 12.33 2.77
CA LYS A 72 1.04 12.63 3.75
C LYS A 72 1.84 11.38 4.11
N LEU A 73 1.16 10.26 4.32
CA LEU A 73 1.82 9.00 4.62
C LEU A 73 2.71 8.57 3.45
N ALA A 74 2.17 8.58 2.22
CA ALA A 74 2.92 8.18 1.05
C ALA A 74 4.13 9.07 0.82
N THR A 75 3.98 10.38 0.99
CA THR A 75 5.07 11.32 0.83
C THR A 75 6.17 11.06 1.84
N LYS A 76 5.80 10.85 3.10
CA LYS A 76 6.76 10.58 4.16
C LYS A 76 7.56 9.30 3.89
N LEU A 77 6.88 8.24 3.47
CA LEU A 77 7.56 6.99 3.17
C LEU A 77 8.45 7.10 1.93
N SER A 78 8.01 7.89 0.95
CA SER A 78 8.76 8.09 -0.31
C SER A 78 10.07 8.85 -0.11
N GLN A 79 10.25 9.51 1.02
CA GLN A 79 11.49 10.22 1.31
C GLN A 79 12.64 9.30 1.68
N GLN A 80 12.37 8.03 1.94
CA GLN A 80 13.41 7.07 2.26
C GLN A 80 14.17 6.66 0.99
N LYS A 81 15.49 6.48 1.11
CA LYS A 81 16.35 6.28 -0.05
C LYS A 81 16.32 4.87 -0.63
N ASN A 82 16.11 3.87 0.19
CA ASN A 82 16.30 2.48 -0.22
C ASN A 82 15.00 1.78 -0.63
N ILE A 83 13.90 2.50 -0.64
CA ILE A 83 12.61 1.94 -1.02
C ILE A 83 11.90 2.86 -2.01
N THR A 84 10.96 2.28 -2.74
CA THR A 84 10.12 3.02 -3.68
C THR A 84 8.67 2.80 -3.31
N ILE A 85 7.95 3.90 -3.11
CA ILE A 85 6.52 3.84 -2.81
C ILE A 85 5.75 4.26 -4.06
N ASP A 86 4.93 3.34 -4.55
CA ASP A 86 4.03 3.62 -5.67
C ASP A 86 2.68 4.01 -5.08
N TYR A 87 2.31 5.28 -5.21
CA TYR A 87 1.06 5.79 -4.69
C TYR A 87 0.11 6.06 -5.84
N ARG A 88 -1.03 5.40 -5.84
CA ARG A 88 -2.01 5.51 -6.93
C ARG A 88 -3.38 5.85 -6.38
N ILE A 89 -4.07 6.75 -7.07
CA ILE A 89 -5.41 7.18 -6.72
C ILE A 89 -6.40 6.54 -7.68
N ILE A 90 -7.49 6.00 -7.14
CA ILE A 90 -8.60 5.49 -7.95
C ILE A 90 -9.66 6.59 -8.01
N PRO A 91 -9.80 7.29 -9.14
CA PRO A 91 -10.73 8.42 -9.23
C PRO A 91 -12.18 7.99 -8.98
N GLY A 92 -12.87 8.75 -8.17
CA GLY A 92 -14.29 8.51 -7.88
C GLY A 92 -14.57 7.40 -6.90
N ALA A 93 -13.57 6.69 -6.42
CA ALA A 93 -13.78 5.56 -5.52
C ALA A 93 -14.00 6.00 -4.08
N ASP A 94 -14.95 5.33 -3.40
CA ASP A 94 -15.17 5.53 -1.98
C ASP A 94 -14.26 4.58 -1.17
N HIS A 95 -14.47 4.53 0.15
CA HIS A 95 -13.63 3.71 1.02
C HIS A 95 -13.66 2.22 0.67
N PHE A 96 -14.81 1.74 0.22
CA PHE A 96 -15.01 0.31 -0.04
C PHE A 96 -14.84 -0.07 -1.51
N PHE A 97 -14.60 0.89 -2.39
CA PHE A 97 -14.42 0.66 -3.83
C PHE A 97 -15.61 -0.09 -4.46
N GLY A 98 -16.83 0.19 -3.99
CA GLY A 98 -18.01 -0.56 -4.39
C GLY A 98 -18.21 -0.66 -5.90
N ASP A 99 -18.10 0.47 -6.61
CA ASP A 99 -18.28 0.51 -8.05
C ASP A 99 -16.94 0.60 -8.81
N HIS A 100 -15.84 0.40 -8.09
CA HIS A 100 -14.49 0.63 -8.64
C HIS A 100 -13.54 -0.53 -8.38
N MET A 101 -14.09 -1.76 -8.23
CA MET A 101 -13.26 -2.94 -8.01
C MET A 101 -12.40 -3.28 -9.22
N ASP A 102 -12.93 -3.10 -10.45
CA ASP A 102 -12.16 -3.38 -11.65
C ASP A 102 -10.97 -2.42 -11.81
N PRO A 103 -11.13 -1.10 -11.66
CA PRO A 103 -9.98 -0.20 -11.66
C PRO A 103 -8.98 -0.52 -10.54
N LEU A 104 -9.46 -0.88 -9.36
CA LEU A 104 -8.60 -1.24 -8.25
C LEU A 104 -7.75 -2.47 -8.60
N ASN A 105 -8.38 -3.52 -9.08
CA ASN A 105 -7.69 -4.74 -9.45
C ASN A 105 -6.71 -4.51 -10.59
N THR A 106 -7.06 -3.66 -11.55
CA THR A 106 -6.18 -3.32 -12.66
C THR A 106 -4.90 -2.65 -12.16
N GLN A 107 -5.00 -1.76 -11.19
CA GLN A 107 -3.83 -1.07 -10.64
C GLN A 107 -2.95 -2.03 -9.85
N ILE A 108 -3.55 -2.95 -9.09
CA ILE A 108 -2.80 -3.95 -8.34
C ILE A 108 -2.05 -4.87 -9.31
N ASP A 109 -2.72 -5.36 -10.35
CA ASP A 109 -2.11 -6.24 -11.33
C ASP A 109 -0.96 -5.54 -12.06
N ASP A 110 -1.15 -4.27 -12.45
CA ASP A 110 -0.12 -3.50 -13.11
C ASP A 110 1.12 -3.33 -12.23
N TYR A 111 0.90 -3.02 -10.96
CA TYR A 111 1.99 -2.86 -10.02
C TYR A 111 2.76 -4.17 -9.83
N LEU A 112 2.05 -5.27 -9.63
CA LEU A 112 2.69 -6.57 -9.42
C LEU A 112 3.46 -7.02 -10.66
N ASP A 113 2.92 -6.80 -11.84
CA ASP A 113 3.62 -7.14 -13.07
C ASP A 113 4.96 -6.41 -13.16
N LYS A 114 4.98 -5.12 -12.87
CA LYS A 114 6.20 -4.35 -12.90
C LYS A 114 7.19 -4.74 -11.81
N ALA A 115 6.69 -4.97 -10.61
CA ALA A 115 7.54 -5.33 -9.48
C ALA A 115 8.17 -6.71 -9.68
N LEU A 116 7.41 -7.67 -10.19
CA LEU A 116 7.91 -9.02 -10.40
C LEU A 116 8.83 -9.09 -11.61
N ASP A 117 8.58 -8.30 -12.65
CA ASP A 117 9.48 -8.21 -13.80
C ASP A 117 10.86 -7.70 -13.37
N VAL A 118 10.89 -6.68 -12.53
CA VAL A 118 12.16 -6.14 -12.02
C VAL A 118 12.87 -7.20 -11.18
N ALA A 119 12.12 -8.00 -10.44
CA ALA A 119 12.69 -9.05 -9.60
C ALA A 119 13.20 -10.24 -10.41
N ALA A 120 12.60 -10.47 -11.57
CA ALA A 120 13.00 -11.56 -12.42
C ALA A 120 14.30 -11.25 -13.15
#